data_21041789b83812570a397bbccb08b15d
#
_entry.id   21041789b83812570a397bbccb08b15d
#
_cell.length_a   1.000
_cell.length_b   1.000
_cell.length_c   1.000
_cell.angle_alpha   90.00
_cell.angle_beta   90.00
_cell.angle_gamma   90.00
#
_symmetry.space_group_name_H-M   'P 1'
#
loop_
_entity.id
_entity.type
_entity.pdbx_description
1 polymer ?
#
loop_
_entity_poly.entity_id
_entity_poly.type
_entity_poly.pdbx_seq_one_letter_code
_entity_poly.pdbx_strand_id
1 'polypeptide(L)'
;MTLQRLFDHPDFMAIYKPIGVGMHSESGELGLQLLAEQQFGLKLWMVHRLDKVTSGVLLFAKHAEAAAQLSNLFSEQSIQKTYLALSQSKPKRKQGRIKGDMAAARNGSYKLLKTQSNPAITDFFSLSIELGLRLFVCRPKTGKTHQIRVALKSEGAAILGDQRYGQPSDRTYLHAWRIAFQYQKEAFQIEAAPLEGEWFNKNTFIDKLKQLENGNYWPEHWLKNQN
;
A
#
# COMPACT_ATOMS: atom_id res chain seq x y z
N MET A 1 -20.35 6.01 7.28
CA MET A 1 -18.87 5.93 7.44
C MET A 1 -18.29 7.29 7.11
N THR A 2 -17.43 7.84 7.96
CA THR A 2 -16.76 9.13 7.71
C THR A 2 -15.34 8.88 7.25
N LEU A 3 -14.96 9.44 6.10
CA LEU A 3 -13.61 9.35 5.56
C LEU A 3 -12.73 10.44 6.19
N GLN A 4 -11.55 10.05 6.65
CA GLN A 4 -10.56 10.99 7.18
C GLN A 4 -9.77 11.61 6.03
N ARG A 5 -9.76 12.95 5.94
CA ARG A 5 -8.85 13.68 5.07
C ARG A 5 -7.50 13.80 5.76
N LEU A 6 -6.46 13.33 5.11
CA LEU A 6 -5.07 13.34 5.60
C LEU A 6 -4.32 14.59 5.14
N PHE A 7 -4.61 15.05 3.93
CA PHE A 7 -3.95 16.20 3.32
C PHE A 7 -4.89 16.87 2.31
N ASP A 8 -4.79 18.18 2.19
CA ASP A 8 -5.58 18.98 1.25
C ASP A 8 -4.70 20.00 0.51
N HIS A 9 -4.67 19.88 -0.82
CA HIS A 9 -3.98 20.77 -1.76
C HIS A 9 -5.00 21.33 -2.75
N PRO A 10 -4.82 22.51 -3.37
CA PRO A 10 -5.73 22.99 -4.43
C PRO A 10 -6.00 21.96 -5.51
N ASP A 11 -4.99 21.21 -5.94
CA ASP A 11 -5.06 20.27 -7.08
C ASP A 11 -5.38 18.84 -6.68
N PHE A 12 -5.11 18.43 -5.43
CA PHE A 12 -5.33 17.05 -4.98
C PHE A 12 -5.66 16.97 -3.49
N MET A 13 -6.15 15.83 -3.09
CA MET A 13 -6.32 15.49 -1.67
C MET A 13 -5.85 14.07 -1.41
N ALA A 14 -5.42 13.83 -0.18
CA ALA A 14 -5.18 12.49 0.33
C ALA A 14 -6.22 12.15 1.39
N ILE A 15 -6.73 10.93 1.35
CA ILE A 15 -7.63 10.40 2.36
C ILE A 15 -7.09 9.11 2.95
N TYR A 16 -7.55 8.77 4.14
CA TYR A 16 -7.43 7.44 4.70
C TYR A 16 -8.49 6.54 4.08
N LYS A 17 -8.06 5.56 3.27
CA LYS A 17 -8.96 4.52 2.79
C LYS A 17 -9.12 3.45 3.87
N PRO A 18 -10.31 3.21 4.40
CA PRO A 18 -10.55 2.10 5.32
C PRO A 18 -10.49 0.75 4.59
N ILE A 19 -10.35 -0.32 5.36
CA ILE A 19 -10.49 -1.69 4.85
C ILE A 19 -11.95 -1.96 4.43
N GLY A 20 -12.13 -2.90 3.49
CA GLY A 20 -13.46 -3.38 3.10
C GLY A 20 -14.18 -2.52 2.05
N VAL A 21 -13.67 -1.32 1.75
CA VAL A 21 -14.28 -0.42 0.75
C VAL A 21 -13.58 -0.58 -0.60
N GLY A 22 -14.36 -0.89 -1.65
CA GLY A 22 -13.89 -0.95 -3.04
C GLY A 22 -13.65 0.44 -3.63
N MET A 23 -12.86 0.53 -4.67
CA MET A 23 -12.62 1.80 -5.38
C MET A 23 -13.84 2.23 -6.20
N HIS A 24 -14.50 1.26 -6.83
CA HIS A 24 -15.70 1.44 -7.65
C HIS A 24 -16.91 0.88 -6.94
N SER A 25 -18.10 1.36 -7.33
CA SER A 25 -19.37 0.81 -6.85
C SER A 25 -19.57 -0.59 -7.39
N GLU A 26 -19.87 -1.52 -6.51
CA GLU A 26 -20.10 -2.94 -6.84
C GLU A 26 -21.26 -3.47 -5.97
N SER A 27 -22.14 -4.27 -6.56
CA SER A 27 -23.19 -5.01 -5.83
C SER A 27 -24.06 -4.16 -4.89
N GLY A 28 -24.38 -2.91 -5.30
CA GLY A 28 -25.20 -1.99 -4.50
C GLY A 28 -24.42 -1.19 -3.43
N GLU A 29 -23.13 -1.46 -3.21
CA GLU A 29 -22.25 -0.66 -2.36
C GLU A 29 -21.65 0.50 -3.16
N LEU A 30 -21.64 1.70 -2.58
CA LEU A 30 -20.96 2.85 -3.18
C LEU A 30 -19.45 2.67 -3.14
N GLY A 31 -18.80 2.93 -4.27
CA GLY A 31 -17.34 2.98 -4.34
C GLY A 31 -16.77 4.16 -3.57
N LEU A 32 -15.51 4.00 -3.16
CA LEU A 32 -14.80 4.99 -2.35
C LEU A 32 -14.78 6.38 -2.98
N GLN A 33 -14.65 6.48 -4.31
CA GLN A 33 -14.67 7.76 -5.02
C GLN A 33 -15.98 8.50 -4.77
N LEU A 34 -17.12 7.85 -4.98
CA LEU A 34 -18.44 8.48 -4.78
C LEU A 34 -18.68 8.84 -3.31
N LEU A 35 -18.24 7.99 -2.37
CA LEU A 35 -18.33 8.31 -0.95
C LEU A 35 -17.51 9.56 -0.59
N ALA A 36 -16.30 9.70 -1.16
CA ALA A 36 -15.46 10.88 -0.96
C ALA A 36 -16.07 12.13 -1.61
N GLU A 37 -16.58 12.01 -2.84
CA GLU A 37 -17.26 13.12 -3.53
C GLU A 37 -18.49 13.62 -2.76
N GLN A 38 -19.32 12.72 -2.25
CA GLN A 38 -20.50 13.07 -1.43
C GLN A 38 -20.08 13.73 -0.10
N GLN A 39 -19.07 13.19 0.58
CA GLN A 39 -18.65 13.71 1.88
C GLN A 39 -17.97 15.08 1.78
N PHE A 40 -17.13 15.29 0.77
CA PHE A 40 -16.35 16.53 0.65
C PHE A 40 -17.00 17.58 -0.26
N GLY A 41 -18.11 17.26 -0.94
CA GLY A 41 -18.80 18.17 -1.85
C GLY A 41 -17.98 18.55 -3.08
N LEU A 42 -17.08 17.68 -3.53
CA LEU A 42 -16.12 17.91 -4.62
C LEU A 42 -16.20 16.79 -5.63
N LYS A 43 -16.05 17.10 -6.91
CA LYS A 43 -15.75 16.09 -7.92
C LYS A 43 -14.32 15.66 -7.76
N LEU A 44 -14.06 14.34 -7.80
CA LEU A 44 -12.75 13.75 -7.57
C LEU A 44 -12.37 12.81 -8.73
N TRP A 45 -11.09 12.74 -9.02
CA TRP A 45 -10.54 11.87 -10.05
C TRP A 45 -9.58 10.87 -9.42
N MET A 46 -9.77 9.59 -9.70
CA MET A 46 -8.85 8.54 -9.28
C MET A 46 -7.56 8.62 -10.09
N VAL A 47 -6.42 8.65 -9.42
CA VAL A 47 -5.09 8.64 -10.02
C VAL A 47 -4.33 7.34 -9.74
N HIS A 48 -4.75 6.59 -8.74
CA HIS A 48 -4.29 5.23 -8.43
C HIS A 48 -5.36 4.46 -7.64
N ARG A 49 -5.05 3.23 -7.31
CA ARG A 49 -5.98 2.37 -6.58
C ARG A 49 -5.30 1.56 -5.47
N LEU A 50 -6.10 1.17 -4.49
CA LEU A 50 -5.78 0.16 -3.48
C LEU A 50 -6.78 -1.00 -3.58
N ASP A 51 -6.37 -2.21 -3.23
CA ASP A 51 -7.28 -3.36 -3.12
C ASP A 51 -8.35 -3.10 -2.04
N LYS A 52 -9.53 -3.72 -2.17
CA LYS A 52 -10.61 -3.63 -1.17
C LYS A 52 -10.12 -3.97 0.25
N VAL A 53 -9.20 -4.92 0.34
CA VAL A 53 -8.60 -5.41 1.60
C VAL A 53 -7.41 -4.60 2.10
N THR A 54 -6.99 -3.54 1.41
CA THR A 54 -5.86 -2.68 1.78
C THR A 54 -6.39 -1.37 2.34
N SER A 55 -5.89 -0.96 3.51
CA SER A 55 -6.16 0.36 4.10
C SER A 55 -5.01 1.33 3.84
N GLY A 56 -5.20 2.61 4.14
CA GLY A 56 -4.13 3.60 4.19
C GLY A 56 -4.28 4.76 3.20
N VAL A 57 -3.16 5.41 2.89
CA VAL A 57 -3.12 6.64 2.10
C VAL A 57 -3.57 6.40 0.66
N LEU A 58 -4.56 7.17 0.22
CA LEU A 58 -5.05 7.21 -1.16
C LEU A 58 -5.16 8.66 -1.64
N LEU A 59 -4.67 8.93 -2.86
CA LEU A 59 -4.74 10.23 -3.51
C LEU A 59 -5.93 10.30 -4.48
N PHE A 60 -6.57 11.45 -4.49
CA PHE A 60 -7.49 11.89 -5.56
C PHE A 60 -7.03 13.23 -6.11
N ALA A 61 -7.15 13.43 -7.40
CA ALA A 61 -7.06 14.76 -7.99
C ALA A 61 -8.42 15.49 -7.88
N LYS A 62 -8.39 16.82 -7.86
CA LYS A 62 -9.58 17.68 -7.74
C LYS A 62 -10.05 18.23 -9.08
N HIS A 63 -9.26 18.11 -10.13
CA HIS A 63 -9.60 18.49 -11.50
C HIS A 63 -8.82 17.65 -12.53
N ALA A 64 -9.26 17.70 -13.78
CA ALA A 64 -8.76 16.81 -14.84
C ALA A 64 -7.26 17.01 -15.14
N GLU A 65 -6.77 18.25 -15.10
CA GLU A 65 -5.35 18.55 -15.35
C GLU A 65 -4.46 17.92 -14.27
N ALA A 66 -4.79 18.11 -12.98
CA ALA A 66 -4.09 17.46 -11.88
C ALA A 66 -4.17 15.93 -11.97
N ALA A 67 -5.31 15.40 -12.41
CA ALA A 67 -5.47 13.96 -12.62
C ALA A 67 -4.50 13.43 -13.68
N ALA A 68 -4.35 14.14 -14.79
CA ALA A 68 -3.39 13.77 -15.84
C ALA A 68 -1.94 13.82 -15.32
N GLN A 69 -1.55 14.90 -14.63
CA GLN A 69 -0.20 15.07 -14.08
C GLN A 69 0.13 14.00 -13.05
N LEU A 70 -0.74 13.77 -12.06
CA LEU A 70 -0.53 12.75 -11.04
C LEU A 70 -0.54 11.33 -11.62
N SER A 71 -1.42 11.03 -12.58
CA SER A 71 -1.42 9.73 -13.27
C SER A 71 -0.11 9.47 -14.03
N ASN A 72 0.47 10.50 -14.63
CA ASN A 72 1.79 10.40 -15.27
C ASN A 72 2.88 10.06 -14.24
N LEU A 73 2.89 10.72 -13.07
CA LEU A 73 3.84 10.39 -11.99
C LEU A 73 3.73 8.94 -11.53
N PHE A 74 2.50 8.37 -11.47
CA PHE A 74 2.31 6.95 -11.18
C PHE A 74 2.83 6.05 -12.30
N SER A 75 2.57 6.38 -13.56
CA SER A 75 2.99 5.58 -14.72
C SER A 75 4.51 5.60 -14.92
N GLU A 76 5.16 6.72 -14.65
CA GLU A 76 6.61 6.90 -14.70
C GLU A 76 7.33 6.35 -13.46
N GLN A 77 6.58 5.80 -12.49
CA GLN A 77 7.09 5.28 -11.22
C GLN A 77 7.84 6.34 -10.38
N SER A 78 7.52 7.62 -10.58
CA SER A 78 8.09 8.77 -9.86
C SER A 78 7.50 8.94 -8.45
N ILE A 79 6.47 8.18 -8.11
CA ILE A 79 5.84 8.17 -6.79
C ILE A 79 6.40 7.02 -5.96
N GLN A 80 7.03 7.36 -4.83
CA GLN A 80 7.48 6.37 -3.87
C GLN A 80 6.32 5.96 -2.96
N LYS A 81 5.96 4.69 -2.98
CA LYS A 81 4.93 4.09 -2.13
C LYS A 81 5.59 3.20 -1.09
N THR A 82 5.20 3.32 0.16
CA THR A 82 5.68 2.46 1.24
C THR A 82 4.49 1.82 1.94
N TYR A 83 4.51 0.51 2.07
CA TYR A 83 3.45 -0.29 2.68
C TYR A 83 3.98 -1.04 3.89
N LEU A 84 3.10 -1.24 4.86
CA LEU A 84 3.30 -2.14 5.98
C LEU A 84 2.49 -3.40 5.77
N ALA A 85 3.08 -4.55 6.06
CA ALA A 85 2.36 -5.82 6.07
C ALA A 85 2.82 -6.69 7.24
N LEU A 86 1.90 -7.48 7.80
CA LEU A 86 2.23 -8.45 8.84
C LEU A 86 2.15 -9.87 8.29
N SER A 87 3.02 -10.73 8.77
CA SER A 87 2.99 -12.17 8.50
C SER A 87 3.45 -12.96 9.72
N GLN A 88 2.82 -14.09 9.96
CA GLN A 88 3.23 -15.05 10.97
C GLN A 88 4.28 -16.06 10.46
N SER A 89 4.68 -15.93 9.22
CA SER A 89 5.66 -16.81 8.59
C SER A 89 6.99 -16.11 8.41
N LYS A 90 8.08 -16.89 8.53
CA LYS A 90 9.43 -16.42 8.26
C LYS A 90 9.68 -16.40 6.76
N PRO A 91 10.12 -15.27 6.16
CA PRO A 91 10.45 -15.21 4.75
C PRO A 91 11.73 -15.98 4.43
N LYS A 92 11.90 -16.40 3.19
CA LYS A 92 13.15 -16.99 2.69
C LYS A 92 14.33 -16.03 2.85
N ARG A 93 14.10 -14.73 2.67
CA ARG A 93 15.08 -13.66 2.82
C ARG A 93 14.52 -12.58 3.73
N LYS A 94 15.36 -12.01 4.61
CA LYS A 94 14.95 -10.92 5.52
C LYS A 94 14.69 -9.61 4.77
N GLN A 95 15.36 -9.40 3.63
CA GLN A 95 15.25 -8.22 2.77
C GLN A 95 15.66 -8.56 1.34
N GLY A 96 15.26 -7.73 0.38
CA GLY A 96 15.67 -7.86 -1.01
C GLY A 96 14.62 -7.35 -1.99
N ARG A 97 14.83 -7.67 -3.26
CA ARG A 97 13.93 -7.38 -4.37
C ARG A 97 13.24 -8.64 -4.85
N ILE A 98 11.93 -8.59 -4.97
CA ILE A 98 11.10 -9.60 -5.62
C ILE A 98 10.74 -9.06 -7.00
N LYS A 99 11.09 -9.82 -8.04
CA LYS A 99 10.88 -9.43 -9.44
C LYS A 99 10.41 -10.63 -10.26
N GLY A 100 9.38 -10.45 -11.07
CA GLY A 100 8.84 -11.47 -11.95
C GLY A 100 7.51 -11.05 -12.56
N ASP A 101 7.15 -11.66 -13.69
CA ASP A 101 5.84 -11.40 -14.28
C ASP A 101 4.74 -11.96 -13.41
N MET A 102 3.56 -11.38 -13.51
CA MET A 102 2.39 -11.84 -12.79
C MET A 102 1.36 -12.41 -13.77
N ALA A 103 0.90 -13.62 -13.51
CA ALA A 103 -0.17 -14.25 -14.24
C ALA A 103 -1.41 -14.47 -13.38
N ALA A 104 -2.58 -14.36 -13.99
CA ALA A 104 -3.84 -14.75 -13.35
C ALA A 104 -3.81 -16.24 -13.00
N ALA A 105 -4.44 -16.58 -11.88
CA ALA A 105 -4.61 -17.93 -11.40
C ALA A 105 -6.09 -18.16 -11.03
N ARG A 106 -6.43 -19.31 -10.46
CA ARG A 106 -7.83 -19.65 -10.12
C ARG A 106 -8.44 -18.64 -9.14
N ASN A 107 -9.75 -18.47 -9.22
CA ASN A 107 -10.56 -17.65 -8.28
C ASN A 107 -10.08 -16.20 -8.14
N GLY A 108 -9.65 -15.56 -9.25
CA GLY A 108 -9.19 -14.17 -9.24
C GLY A 108 -7.89 -13.94 -8.47
N SER A 109 -7.13 -15.00 -8.16
CA SER A 109 -5.80 -14.89 -7.60
C SER A 109 -4.76 -14.64 -8.71
N TYR A 110 -3.52 -14.35 -8.28
CA TYR A 110 -2.37 -14.18 -9.16
C TYR A 110 -1.19 -15.01 -8.65
N LYS A 111 -0.26 -15.33 -9.52
CA LYS A 111 1.01 -15.99 -9.19
C LYS A 111 2.17 -15.24 -9.81
N LEU A 112 3.31 -15.27 -9.13
CA LEU A 112 4.57 -14.74 -9.64
C LEU A 112 5.22 -15.81 -10.55
N LEU A 113 5.67 -15.38 -11.72
CA LEU A 113 6.42 -16.19 -12.67
C LEU A 113 7.91 -15.83 -12.59
N LYS A 114 8.75 -16.75 -13.11
CA LYS A 114 10.21 -16.49 -13.23
C LYS A 114 10.55 -15.59 -14.42
N THR A 115 9.66 -15.46 -15.40
CA THR A 115 9.83 -14.57 -16.55
C THR A 115 9.84 -13.11 -16.12
N GLN A 116 10.44 -12.23 -16.93
CA GLN A 116 10.63 -10.82 -16.62
C GLN A 116 10.36 -9.91 -17.83
N SER A 117 9.36 -10.24 -18.65
CA SER A 117 8.97 -9.42 -19.82
C SER A 117 8.27 -8.12 -19.43
N ASN A 118 7.37 -8.19 -18.40
CA ASN A 118 6.69 -7.03 -17.80
C ASN A 118 6.56 -7.25 -16.29
N PRO A 119 7.68 -7.22 -15.55
CA PRO A 119 7.73 -7.73 -14.19
C PRO A 119 7.04 -6.80 -13.18
N ALA A 120 6.40 -7.41 -12.21
CA ALA A 120 6.13 -6.77 -10.93
C ALA A 120 7.44 -6.68 -10.14
N ILE A 121 7.73 -5.51 -9.57
CA ILE A 121 8.96 -5.25 -8.80
C ILE A 121 8.58 -4.70 -7.43
N THR A 122 8.98 -5.41 -6.39
CA THR A 122 8.74 -5.01 -4.99
C THR A 122 10.04 -5.16 -4.20
N ASP A 123 10.55 -4.06 -3.68
CA ASP A 123 11.62 -4.07 -2.68
C ASP A 123 10.99 -4.25 -1.30
N PHE A 124 11.64 -4.99 -0.42
CA PHE A 124 11.17 -5.21 0.93
C PHE A 124 12.28 -5.45 1.94
N PHE A 125 11.99 -5.17 3.20
CA PHE A 125 12.71 -5.73 4.34
C PHE A 125 11.72 -6.13 5.43
N SER A 126 12.17 -6.99 6.35
CA SER A 126 11.31 -7.49 7.42
C SER A 126 12.00 -7.46 8.78
N LEU A 127 11.22 -7.12 9.79
CA LEU A 127 11.61 -7.03 11.20
C LEU A 127 10.79 -8.02 12.01
N SER A 128 11.40 -8.66 13.02
CA SER A 128 10.63 -9.37 14.03
C SER A 128 9.98 -8.35 14.96
N ILE A 129 8.70 -8.50 15.23
CA ILE A 129 7.98 -7.68 16.23
C ILE A 129 7.93 -8.44 17.54
N GLU A 130 7.43 -9.66 17.47
CA GLU A 130 7.32 -10.61 18.60
C GLU A 130 7.50 -12.04 18.08
N LEU A 131 7.48 -13.04 18.98
CA LEU A 131 7.59 -14.44 18.59
C LEU A 131 6.46 -14.83 17.61
N GLY A 132 6.87 -15.33 16.43
CA GLY A 132 5.92 -15.73 15.39
C GLY A 132 5.28 -14.59 14.59
N LEU A 133 5.63 -13.31 14.83
CA LEU A 133 5.09 -12.17 14.07
C LEU A 133 6.19 -11.29 13.48
N ARG A 134 6.06 -10.95 12.21
CA ARG A 134 6.99 -10.12 11.46
C ARG A 134 6.27 -8.96 10.77
N LEU A 135 6.90 -7.79 10.85
CA LEU A 135 6.55 -6.62 10.06
C LEU A 135 7.39 -6.62 8.78
N PHE A 136 6.72 -6.43 7.66
CA PHE A 136 7.32 -6.17 6.36
C PHE A 136 7.10 -4.72 5.98
N VAL A 137 8.17 -4.05 5.56
CA VAL A 137 8.11 -2.75 4.91
C VAL A 137 8.36 -2.99 3.42
N CYS A 138 7.40 -2.63 2.58
CA CYS A 138 7.43 -2.92 1.15
C CYS A 138 7.39 -1.63 0.33
N ARG A 139 8.25 -1.53 -0.68
CA ARG A 139 8.26 -0.45 -1.69
C ARG A 139 8.01 -1.04 -3.08
N PRO A 140 6.74 -1.13 -3.53
CA PRO A 140 6.44 -1.56 -4.89
C PRO A 140 6.87 -0.48 -5.89
N LYS A 141 7.69 -0.84 -6.88
CA LYS A 141 8.08 0.04 -7.99
C LYS A 141 7.03 0.07 -9.09
N THR A 142 6.31 -1.02 -9.26
CA THR A 142 5.18 -1.16 -10.19
C THR A 142 3.85 -1.16 -9.43
N GLY A 143 2.71 -1.25 -10.14
CA GLY A 143 1.36 -1.20 -9.55
C GLY A 143 0.45 -2.31 -10.04
N LYS A 144 0.93 -3.58 -10.09
CA LYS A 144 0.12 -4.71 -10.53
C LYS A 144 -0.92 -5.11 -9.47
N THR A 145 -2.06 -5.64 -9.91
CA THR A 145 -3.11 -6.15 -9.02
C THR A 145 -2.55 -7.20 -8.05
N HIS A 146 -2.86 -7.07 -6.76
CA HIS A 146 -2.37 -7.96 -5.69
C HIS A 146 -0.83 -8.05 -5.55
N GLN A 147 -0.08 -7.11 -6.12
CA GLN A 147 1.37 -7.24 -6.27
C GLN A 147 2.11 -7.59 -4.97
N ILE A 148 1.92 -6.83 -3.89
CA ILE A 148 2.60 -7.07 -2.61
C ILE A 148 2.16 -8.40 -2.00
N ARG A 149 0.88 -8.73 -2.09
CA ARG A 149 0.28 -9.96 -1.58
C ARG A 149 0.93 -11.20 -2.22
N VAL A 150 1.06 -11.19 -3.55
CA VAL A 150 1.72 -12.25 -4.33
C VAL A 150 3.23 -12.28 -4.05
N ALA A 151 3.87 -11.12 -3.98
CA ALA A 151 5.29 -11.01 -3.71
C ALA A 151 5.66 -11.64 -2.36
N LEU A 152 4.97 -11.26 -1.27
CA LEU A 152 5.26 -11.81 0.05
C LEU A 152 4.91 -13.31 0.14
N LYS A 153 3.84 -13.77 -0.52
CA LYS A 153 3.55 -15.19 -0.63
C LYS A 153 4.69 -15.96 -1.30
N SER A 154 5.29 -15.42 -2.35
CA SER A 154 6.42 -16.07 -3.07
C SER A 154 7.67 -16.19 -2.21
N GLU A 155 7.86 -15.31 -1.23
CA GLU A 155 8.91 -15.39 -0.21
C GLU A 155 8.57 -16.36 0.95
N GLY A 156 7.40 -17.01 0.92
CA GLY A 156 6.95 -17.90 1.98
C GLY A 156 6.33 -17.18 3.18
N ALA A 157 6.09 -15.87 3.06
CA ALA A 157 5.55 -15.03 4.13
C ALA A 157 4.23 -14.36 3.69
N ALA A 158 3.22 -15.17 3.37
CA ALA A 158 1.90 -14.66 3.03
C ALA A 158 1.39 -13.71 4.12
N ILE A 159 0.67 -12.67 3.68
CA ILE A 159 0.14 -11.64 4.58
C ILE A 159 -0.91 -12.25 5.51
N LEU A 160 -0.81 -11.94 6.79
CA LEU A 160 -1.78 -12.36 7.81
C LEU A 160 -3.17 -11.80 7.46
N GLY A 161 -4.18 -12.66 7.56
CA GLY A 161 -5.57 -12.31 7.25
C GLY A 161 -5.88 -12.20 5.75
N ASP A 162 -4.93 -12.49 4.87
CA ASP A 162 -5.19 -12.52 3.43
C ASP A 162 -5.91 -13.82 3.06
N GLN A 163 -7.23 -13.76 2.96
CA GLN A 163 -8.09 -14.92 2.65
C GLN A 163 -7.75 -15.61 1.32
N ARG A 164 -7.06 -14.90 0.39
CA ARG A 164 -6.73 -15.43 -0.94
C ARG A 164 -5.34 -16.06 -0.99
N TYR A 165 -4.41 -15.57 -0.19
CA TYR A 165 -3.00 -15.95 -0.25
C TYR A 165 -2.42 -16.48 1.06
N GLY A 166 -3.05 -16.20 2.18
CA GLY A 166 -2.56 -16.50 3.53
C GLY A 166 -3.57 -17.21 4.41
N GLN A 167 -3.41 -17.05 5.72
CA GLN A 167 -4.30 -17.59 6.74
C GLN A 167 -5.34 -16.54 7.15
N PRO A 168 -6.59 -16.93 7.46
CA PRO A 168 -7.62 -16.01 7.92
C PRO A 168 -7.23 -15.27 9.21
N SER A 169 -7.71 -14.03 9.36
CA SER A 169 -7.65 -13.22 10.58
C SER A 169 -8.80 -12.21 10.53
N ASP A 170 -8.88 -11.30 11.49
CA ASP A 170 -9.87 -10.23 11.57
C ASP A 170 -9.82 -9.29 10.35
N ARG A 171 -8.63 -9.15 9.73
CA ARG A 171 -8.44 -8.38 8.49
C ARG A 171 -7.20 -8.84 7.72
N THR A 172 -7.07 -8.41 6.46
CA THR A 172 -5.79 -8.48 5.74
C THR A 172 -4.86 -7.39 6.28
N TYR A 173 -3.72 -7.79 6.85
CA TYR A 173 -2.74 -6.89 7.45
C TYR A 173 -1.81 -6.30 6.39
N LEU A 174 -2.39 -5.55 5.45
CA LEU A 174 -1.70 -4.77 4.42
C LEU A 174 -2.20 -3.32 4.48
N HIS A 175 -1.27 -2.38 4.59
CA HIS A 175 -1.56 -0.98 4.79
C HIS A 175 -0.63 -0.09 3.95
N ALA A 176 -1.20 0.81 3.16
CA ALA A 176 -0.50 1.84 2.42
C ALA A 176 -0.11 2.97 3.39
N TRP A 177 1.09 2.85 3.97
CA TRP A 177 1.53 3.71 5.06
C TRP A 177 1.93 5.10 4.59
N ARG A 178 2.77 5.17 3.54
CA ARG A 178 3.36 6.43 3.11
C ARG A 178 3.41 6.53 1.59
N ILE A 179 3.16 7.73 1.09
CA ILE A 179 3.38 8.11 -0.30
C ILE A 179 4.25 9.36 -0.33
N ALA A 180 5.27 9.39 -1.21
CA ALA A 180 6.15 10.54 -1.38
C ALA A 180 6.40 10.80 -2.87
N PHE A 181 6.31 12.05 -3.30
CA PHE A 181 6.44 12.48 -4.70
C PHE A 181 6.78 13.96 -4.82
N GLN A 182 7.24 14.35 -5.98
CA GLN A 182 7.35 15.77 -6.36
C GLN A 182 6.18 16.14 -7.28
N TYR A 183 5.57 17.26 -7.01
CA TYR A 183 4.50 17.83 -7.82
C TYR A 183 4.73 19.33 -7.96
N GLN A 184 4.77 19.84 -9.19
CA GLN A 184 5.03 21.27 -9.49
C GLN A 184 6.27 21.86 -8.76
N LYS A 185 7.36 21.09 -8.67
CA LYS A 185 8.64 21.39 -7.98
C LYS A 185 8.58 21.37 -6.45
N GLU A 186 7.43 21.05 -5.86
CA GLU A 186 7.30 20.86 -4.42
C GLU A 186 7.36 19.37 -4.06
N ALA A 187 7.98 19.06 -2.93
CA ALA A 187 8.08 17.70 -2.40
C ALA A 187 6.98 17.45 -1.38
N PHE A 188 6.22 16.38 -1.59
CA PHE A 188 5.15 15.96 -0.70
C PHE A 188 5.47 14.60 -0.10
N GLN A 189 5.25 14.45 1.20
CA GLN A 189 5.22 13.18 1.90
C GLN A 189 3.96 13.13 2.76
N ILE A 190 3.09 12.18 2.47
CA ILE A 190 1.83 11.98 3.17
C ILE A 190 1.84 10.58 3.75
N GLU A 191 1.50 10.48 5.01
CA GLU A 191 1.52 9.21 5.73
C GLU A 191 0.32 9.07 6.67
N ALA A 192 -0.05 7.84 6.96
CA ALA A 192 -1.08 7.50 7.92
C ALA A 192 -0.72 6.18 8.60
N ALA A 193 -0.74 6.16 9.91
CA ALA A 193 -0.64 4.92 10.68
C ALA A 193 -1.91 4.06 10.48
N PRO A 194 -1.83 2.73 10.59
CA PRO A 194 -3.01 1.87 10.59
C PRO A 194 -3.92 2.21 11.79
N LEU A 195 -5.23 2.32 11.55
CA LEU A 195 -6.23 2.65 12.58
C LEU A 195 -7.02 1.43 13.06
N GLU A 196 -6.93 0.31 12.34
CA GLU A 196 -7.79 -0.86 12.55
C GLU A 196 -6.97 -2.15 12.53
N GLY A 197 -7.43 -3.16 13.26
CA GLY A 197 -6.87 -4.49 13.32
C GLY A 197 -6.17 -4.80 14.64
N GLU A 198 -6.46 -5.95 15.20
CA GLU A 198 -5.92 -6.38 16.51
C GLU A 198 -4.39 -6.26 16.57
N TRP A 199 -3.70 -6.76 15.54
CA TRP A 199 -2.22 -6.79 15.51
C TRP A 199 -1.58 -5.42 15.23
N PHE A 200 -2.25 -4.52 14.51
CA PHE A 200 -1.78 -3.14 14.34
C PHE A 200 -1.95 -2.29 15.59
N ASN A 201 -2.86 -2.67 16.48
CA ASN A 201 -3.11 -1.98 17.75
C ASN A 201 -2.24 -2.49 18.91
N LYS A 202 -1.42 -3.52 18.70
CA LYS A 202 -0.49 -4.00 19.74
C LYS A 202 0.65 -3.03 19.97
N ASN A 203 1.03 -2.82 21.22
CA ASN A 203 2.15 -1.96 21.60
C ASN A 203 3.44 -2.37 20.90
N THR A 204 3.70 -3.67 20.74
CA THR A 204 4.87 -4.21 20.01
C THR A 204 4.95 -3.71 18.56
N PHE A 205 3.81 -3.60 17.87
CA PHE A 205 3.74 -3.01 16.53
C PHE A 205 3.91 -1.49 16.58
N ILE A 206 3.18 -0.80 17.46
CA ILE A 206 3.20 0.66 17.60
C ILE A 206 4.62 1.16 17.89
N ASP A 207 5.33 0.52 18.82
CA ASP A 207 6.71 0.88 19.17
C ASP A 207 7.67 0.63 17.99
N LYS A 208 7.44 -0.46 17.24
CA LYS A 208 8.24 -0.74 16.04
C LYS A 208 7.99 0.28 14.93
N LEU A 209 6.74 0.72 14.77
CA LEU A 209 6.38 1.76 13.79
C LEU A 209 7.04 3.09 14.15
N LYS A 210 6.98 3.53 15.42
CA LYS A 210 7.67 4.72 15.90
C LYS A 210 9.17 4.67 15.65
N GLN A 211 9.81 3.51 15.86
CA GLN A 211 11.23 3.34 15.55
C GLN A 211 11.53 3.51 14.06
N LEU A 212 10.65 3.01 13.17
CA LEU A 212 10.76 3.21 11.72
C LEU A 212 10.56 4.68 11.33
N GLU A 213 9.61 5.37 11.94
CA GLU A 213 9.38 6.81 11.74
C GLU A 213 10.60 7.65 12.13
N ASN A 214 11.31 7.26 13.18
CA ASN A 214 12.54 7.87 13.64
C ASN A 214 13.79 7.45 12.84
N GLY A 215 13.62 6.80 11.69
CA GLY A 215 14.73 6.43 10.80
C GLY A 215 15.46 5.14 11.14
N ASN A 216 15.05 4.41 12.20
CA ASN A 216 15.69 3.15 12.58
C ASN A 216 15.33 2.01 11.61
N TYR A 217 16.23 1.04 11.48
CA TYR A 217 16.05 -0.22 10.70
C TYR A 217 15.94 -0.08 9.18
N TRP A 218 15.98 1.13 8.64
CA TRP A 218 15.95 1.30 7.20
C TRP A 218 17.23 0.75 6.57
N PRO A 219 17.15 -0.02 5.48
CA PRO A 219 18.34 -0.40 4.72
C PRO A 219 19.06 0.84 4.21
N GLU A 220 20.39 0.89 4.34
CA GLU A 220 21.20 2.06 3.93
C GLU A 220 20.92 2.52 2.50
N HIS A 221 20.75 1.56 1.56
CA HIS A 221 20.46 1.88 0.17
C HIS A 221 19.05 2.48 -0.05
N TRP A 222 18.16 2.40 0.96
CA TRP A 222 16.85 3.06 0.92
C TRP A 222 16.93 4.50 1.44
N LEU A 223 17.91 4.81 2.27
CA LEU A 223 18.16 6.15 2.80
C LEU A 223 18.87 7.04 1.76
N LYS A 224 19.78 6.47 0.98
CA LYS A 224 20.58 7.19 -0.04
C LYS A 224 19.75 7.75 -1.21
N ASN A 225 18.53 7.29 -1.40
CA ASN A 225 17.62 7.72 -2.49
C ASN A 225 16.53 8.70 -1.99
N GLN A 226 16.74 9.36 -0.86
CA GLN A 226 15.81 10.36 -0.30
C GLN A 226 16.30 11.81 -0.50
N ASN A 227 17.45 12.00 -1.16
CA ASN A 227 18.01 13.31 -1.53
C ASN A 227 17.71 13.67 -2.97
#